data_bdd3191236b6610a5a1e477150de35fc
#
_entry.id   bdd3191236b6610a5a1e477150de35fc
#
_cell.length_a   1.000
_cell.length_b   1.000
_cell.length_c   1.000
_cell.angle_alpha   90.00
_cell.angle_beta   90.00
_cell.angle_gamma   90.00
#
_symmetry.space_group_name_H-M   'P 1'
#
loop_
_entity.id
_entity.type
_entity.pdbx_description
1 polymer ?
#
loop_
_entity_poly.entity_id
_entity_poly.type
_entity_poly.pdbx_seq_one_letter_code
_entity_poly.pdbx_strand_id
1 'polypeptide(L)'
;MIAKAKAISHGINDIRYITGESQHKKHPEKIYRVLDNLLPSEPDAMGIWNSMQLTLSQHRPIKNSVIRIELSPSPEHTQFYDIEDWQNLWQEFAEEFDKQVITGKDGQVRSCPTNLVGGKYSVWLHTESKGEVPHLHAAVCRLDENGNINNDHNIHLRAQRAAERVAKKRGWTTAAQIRNRNIPQVNRDCMEVLKAMPSWSWDEYKNALIRKGYTVHEREDKKGILRGYALMNGNTKYKASELGIGRNLMVSKLPATWEKLHHQPATAIRNNTPQAVQQAAIHKIAPIDYTQYLTSVSYTHLRAHETGAYL
;
A
#
# COMPACT_ATOMS: atom_id res chain seq x y z
N MET A 1 -7.75 3.85 -2.38
CA MET A 1 -7.79 3.23 -1.03
C MET A 1 -6.70 2.20 -0.89
N ILE A 2 -6.05 2.12 0.26
CA ILE A 2 -5.00 1.16 0.61
C ILE A 2 -5.40 0.47 1.91
N ALA A 3 -5.11 -0.83 2.06
CA ALA A 3 -5.28 -1.53 3.32
C ALA A 3 -4.05 -2.38 3.65
N LYS A 4 -3.79 -2.54 4.94
CA LYS A 4 -2.80 -3.45 5.51
C LYS A 4 -3.47 -4.31 6.56
N ALA A 5 -3.05 -5.58 6.65
CA ALA A 5 -3.45 -6.47 7.73
C ALA A 5 -2.26 -7.30 8.19
N LYS A 6 -2.19 -7.56 9.48
CA LYS A 6 -1.17 -8.38 10.13
C LYS A 6 -1.76 -9.07 11.36
N ALA A 7 -1.50 -10.35 11.52
CA ALA A 7 -1.78 -11.03 12.80
C ALA A 7 -0.64 -10.77 13.78
N ILE A 8 -0.96 -10.39 15.02
CA ILE A 8 -0.03 -9.93 16.04
C ILE A 8 -0.23 -10.68 17.36
N SER A 9 0.84 -10.80 18.14
CA SER A 9 0.86 -11.49 19.42
C SER A 9 0.66 -10.56 20.64
N HIS A 10 0.83 -9.25 20.47
CA HIS A 10 0.73 -8.22 21.52
C HIS A 10 -0.55 -7.40 21.40
N GLY A 11 -1.70 -8.08 21.35
CA GLY A 11 -3.00 -7.47 21.06
C GLY A 11 -3.38 -6.30 21.94
N ILE A 12 -3.12 -6.37 23.26
CA ILE A 12 -3.44 -5.27 24.18
C ILE A 12 -2.72 -3.95 23.83
N ASN A 13 -1.45 -4.03 23.41
CA ASN A 13 -0.70 -2.82 23.05
C ASN A 13 -1.25 -2.19 21.76
N ASP A 14 -1.67 -3.01 20.82
CA ASP A 14 -2.33 -2.55 19.61
C ASP A 14 -3.70 -1.92 19.89
N ILE A 15 -4.50 -2.56 20.76
CA ILE A 15 -5.79 -2.04 21.19
C ILE A 15 -5.62 -0.67 21.88
N ARG A 16 -4.68 -0.55 22.84
CA ARG A 16 -4.35 0.75 23.44
C ARG A 16 -3.93 1.80 22.43
N TYR A 17 -3.22 1.39 21.39
CA TYR A 17 -2.82 2.30 20.33
C TYR A 17 -4.02 2.81 19.52
N ILE A 18 -4.91 1.91 19.10
CA ILE A 18 -6.06 2.30 18.28
C ILE A 18 -7.10 3.10 19.06
N THR A 19 -7.27 2.84 20.36
CA THR A 19 -8.20 3.58 21.25
C THR A 19 -7.66 4.94 21.71
N GLY A 20 -6.38 5.22 21.46
CA GLY A 20 -5.74 6.45 21.95
C GLY A 20 -5.18 6.35 23.37
N GLU A 21 -5.34 5.24 24.06
CA GLU A 21 -4.90 5.02 25.47
C GLU A 21 -3.40 4.69 25.58
N SER A 22 -2.68 4.60 24.47
CA SER A 22 -1.24 4.39 24.48
C SER A 22 -0.50 5.65 24.96
N GLN A 23 0.48 5.49 25.85
CA GLN A 23 1.35 6.58 26.34
C GLN A 23 2.13 7.29 25.21
N HIS A 24 2.24 6.68 24.04
CA HIS A 24 2.91 7.25 22.88
C HIS A 24 2.02 8.11 21.99
N LYS A 25 0.72 8.21 22.30
CA LYS A 25 -0.24 9.03 21.55
C LYS A 25 -0.14 10.49 21.98
N LYS A 26 0.14 11.36 21.01
CA LYS A 26 0.25 12.82 21.24
C LYS A 26 -1.08 13.54 21.19
N HIS A 27 -2.03 13.01 20.42
CA HIS A 27 -3.33 13.64 20.12
C HIS A 27 -4.48 12.64 20.24
N PRO A 28 -4.77 12.10 21.45
CA PRO A 28 -5.87 11.15 21.62
C PRO A 28 -7.23 11.77 21.28
N GLU A 29 -7.39 13.09 21.38
CA GLU A 29 -8.59 13.85 21.03
C GLU A 29 -8.91 13.80 19.51
N LYS A 30 -7.99 13.35 18.69
CA LYS A 30 -8.15 13.14 17.24
C LYS A 30 -8.44 11.69 16.86
N ILE A 31 -8.85 10.88 17.83
CA ILE A 31 -9.16 9.46 17.69
C ILE A 31 -10.61 9.24 18.08
N TYR A 32 -11.40 8.66 17.18
CA TYR A 32 -12.84 8.51 17.36
C TYR A 32 -13.23 7.05 17.19
N ARG A 33 -14.08 6.57 18.10
CA ARG A 33 -14.70 5.25 17.98
C ARG A 33 -15.66 5.26 16.78
N VAL A 34 -15.55 4.24 15.93
CA VAL A 34 -16.42 4.10 14.75
C VAL A 34 -17.43 3.00 14.96
N LEU A 35 -16.97 1.80 15.33
CA LEU A 35 -17.81 0.62 15.41
C LEU A 35 -17.17 -0.44 16.31
N ASP A 36 -18.00 -1.06 17.14
CA ASP A 36 -17.66 -2.27 17.88
C ASP A 36 -18.60 -3.41 17.45
N ASN A 37 -18.10 -4.65 17.45
CA ASN A 37 -18.88 -5.84 17.18
C ASN A 37 -18.63 -6.91 18.25
N LEU A 38 -19.71 -7.47 18.79
CA LEU A 38 -19.66 -8.52 19.81
C LEU A 38 -18.80 -8.15 21.05
N LEU A 39 -18.72 -6.87 21.37
CA LEU A 39 -18.03 -6.31 22.54
C LEU A 39 -19.06 -5.73 23.53
N PRO A 40 -18.68 -5.52 24.81
CA PRO A 40 -19.51 -4.77 25.74
C PRO A 40 -19.81 -3.37 25.23
N SER A 41 -20.80 -2.68 25.84
CA SER A 41 -21.09 -1.29 25.48
C SER A 41 -19.90 -0.40 25.88
N GLU A 42 -19.40 0.40 24.92
CA GLU A 42 -18.35 1.42 25.10
C GLU A 42 -17.12 0.95 25.91
N PRO A 43 -16.49 -0.18 25.56
CA PRO A 43 -15.38 -0.70 26.33
C PRO A 43 -14.12 0.16 26.14
N ASP A 44 -13.33 0.32 27.21
CA ASP A 44 -11.95 0.80 27.12
C ASP A 44 -11.03 -0.27 26.48
N ALA A 45 -9.76 0.04 26.32
CA ALA A 45 -8.81 -0.91 25.73
C ALA A 45 -8.73 -2.23 26.51
N MET A 46 -8.82 -2.19 27.83
CA MET A 46 -8.81 -3.39 28.66
C MET A 46 -10.10 -4.18 28.53
N GLY A 47 -11.26 -3.51 28.46
CA GLY A 47 -12.55 -4.15 28.22
C GLY A 47 -12.60 -4.89 26.89
N ILE A 48 -12.10 -4.26 25.81
CA ILE A 48 -11.94 -4.89 24.48
C ILE A 48 -11.04 -6.13 24.60
N TRP A 49 -9.87 -5.96 25.20
CA TRP A 49 -8.89 -7.04 25.33
C TRP A 49 -9.43 -8.21 26.14
N ASN A 50 -10.02 -7.95 27.30
CA ASN A 50 -10.59 -8.98 28.16
C ASN A 50 -11.72 -9.74 27.47
N SER A 51 -12.58 -9.04 26.72
CA SER A 51 -13.62 -9.68 25.92
C SER A 51 -13.04 -10.61 24.84
N MET A 52 -11.97 -10.19 24.17
CA MET A 52 -11.26 -11.05 23.19
C MET A 52 -10.58 -12.24 23.88
N GLN A 53 -9.93 -12.02 25.03
CA GLN A 53 -9.26 -13.09 25.80
C GLN A 53 -10.25 -14.16 26.27
N LEU A 54 -11.46 -13.76 26.66
CA LEU A 54 -12.51 -14.70 27.04
C LEU A 54 -12.87 -15.64 25.87
N THR A 55 -12.96 -15.12 24.65
CA THR A 55 -13.18 -15.93 23.45
C THR A 55 -11.98 -16.82 23.15
N LEU A 56 -10.76 -16.26 23.23
CA LEU A 56 -9.53 -16.99 22.94
C LEU A 56 -9.23 -18.11 23.95
N SER A 57 -9.65 -17.96 25.22
CA SER A 57 -9.45 -18.96 26.27
C SER A 57 -10.20 -20.28 26.02
N GLN A 58 -11.22 -20.25 25.17
CA GLN A 58 -11.99 -21.43 24.78
C GLN A 58 -11.32 -22.25 23.68
N HIS A 59 -10.17 -21.81 23.20
CA HIS A 59 -9.42 -22.44 22.12
C HIS A 59 -7.99 -22.80 22.57
N ARG A 60 -7.31 -23.65 21.77
CA ARG A 60 -5.88 -23.88 21.94
C ARG A 60 -5.11 -22.56 21.85
N PRO A 61 -3.98 -22.39 22.56
CA PRO A 61 -3.20 -21.17 22.52
C PRO A 61 -2.87 -20.74 21.07
N ILE A 62 -3.25 -19.51 20.71
CA ILE A 62 -2.97 -18.91 19.41
C ILE A 62 -1.89 -17.85 19.62
N LYS A 63 -0.70 -18.03 19.02
CA LYS A 63 0.43 -17.10 19.16
C LYS A 63 0.08 -15.67 18.72
N ASN A 64 -0.54 -15.54 17.55
CA ASN A 64 -0.98 -14.25 17.01
C ASN A 64 -2.50 -14.17 17.18
N SER A 65 -2.96 -13.64 18.29
CA SER A 65 -4.36 -13.71 18.73
C SER A 65 -5.25 -12.59 18.19
N VAL A 66 -4.65 -11.53 17.64
CA VAL A 66 -5.36 -10.38 17.08
C VAL A 66 -4.93 -10.11 15.64
N ILE A 67 -5.86 -9.75 14.80
CA ILE A 67 -5.60 -9.19 13.46
C ILE A 67 -5.70 -7.68 13.56
N ARG A 68 -4.57 -6.99 13.33
CA ARG A 68 -4.56 -5.54 13.13
C ARG A 68 -4.85 -5.23 11.68
N ILE A 69 -5.75 -4.30 11.44
CA ILE A 69 -6.08 -3.80 10.11
C ILE A 69 -5.96 -2.28 10.10
N GLU A 70 -5.36 -1.76 9.05
CA GLU A 70 -5.30 -0.34 8.73
C GLU A 70 -5.96 -0.13 7.37
N LEU A 71 -6.92 0.79 7.29
CA LEU A 71 -7.65 1.11 6.06
C LEU A 71 -7.56 2.61 5.80
N SER A 72 -6.91 2.99 4.70
CA SER A 72 -6.66 4.38 4.35
C SER A 72 -7.24 4.67 2.95
N PRO A 73 -8.43 5.28 2.87
CA PRO A 73 -8.94 5.84 1.63
C PRO A 73 -8.16 7.10 1.24
N SER A 74 -8.32 7.56 0.00
CA SER A 74 -7.79 8.85 -0.40
C SER A 74 -8.64 9.96 0.21
N PRO A 75 -8.04 11.05 0.76
CA PRO A 75 -8.78 12.16 1.39
C PRO A 75 -9.86 12.78 0.49
N GLU A 76 -9.62 12.82 -0.82
CA GLU A 76 -10.58 13.34 -1.81
C GLU A 76 -11.93 12.62 -1.80
N HIS A 77 -11.96 11.38 -1.31
CA HIS A 77 -13.18 10.56 -1.26
C HIS A 77 -13.88 10.59 0.10
N THR A 78 -13.24 11.15 1.13
CA THR A 78 -13.73 11.07 2.52
C THR A 78 -13.77 12.41 3.24
N GLN A 79 -13.56 13.52 2.51
CA GLN A 79 -13.53 14.86 3.10
C GLN A 79 -14.84 15.27 3.80
N PHE A 80 -15.96 14.66 3.42
CA PHE A 80 -17.29 14.95 3.98
C PHE A 80 -17.92 13.76 4.71
N TYR A 81 -17.10 12.74 5.01
CA TYR A 81 -17.59 11.56 5.72
C TYR A 81 -17.95 11.89 7.15
N ASP A 82 -19.13 11.47 7.54
CA ASP A 82 -19.52 11.35 8.94
C ASP A 82 -19.17 9.95 9.51
N ILE A 83 -19.59 9.69 10.73
CA ILE A 83 -19.28 8.42 11.41
C ILE A 83 -19.99 7.23 10.73
N GLU A 84 -21.19 7.41 10.20
CA GLU A 84 -21.96 6.39 9.50
C GLU A 84 -21.29 6.00 8.18
N ASP A 85 -20.74 6.96 7.45
CA ASP A 85 -19.97 6.71 6.23
C ASP A 85 -18.72 5.87 6.50
N TRP A 86 -18.03 6.12 7.62
CA TRP A 86 -16.89 5.33 8.06
C TRP A 86 -17.30 3.91 8.50
N GLN A 87 -18.45 3.76 9.16
CA GLN A 87 -19.02 2.45 9.50
C GLN A 87 -19.34 1.64 8.24
N ASN A 88 -20.02 2.26 7.27
CA ASN A 88 -20.34 1.64 5.98
C ASN A 88 -19.07 1.24 5.20
N LEU A 89 -18.05 2.08 5.21
CA LEU A 89 -16.76 1.77 4.56
C LEU A 89 -16.08 0.56 5.20
N TRP A 90 -16.10 0.47 6.53
CA TRP A 90 -15.56 -0.68 7.25
C TRP A 90 -16.33 -1.97 6.94
N GLN A 91 -17.65 -1.92 6.97
CA GLN A 91 -18.49 -3.08 6.69
C GLN A 91 -18.25 -3.63 5.29
N GLU A 92 -18.27 -2.77 4.27
CA GLU A 92 -17.94 -3.16 2.90
C GLU A 92 -16.55 -3.78 2.77
N PHE A 93 -15.57 -3.21 3.47
CA PHE A 93 -14.21 -3.73 3.47
C PHE A 93 -14.13 -5.10 4.15
N ALA A 94 -14.77 -5.28 5.30
CA ALA A 94 -14.77 -6.55 6.04
C ALA A 94 -15.43 -7.67 5.22
N GLU A 95 -16.58 -7.37 4.58
CA GLU A 95 -17.23 -8.33 3.67
C GLU A 95 -16.33 -8.72 2.49
N GLU A 96 -15.71 -7.72 1.83
CA GLU A 96 -14.80 -8.02 0.72
C GLU A 96 -13.54 -8.74 1.18
N PHE A 97 -13.06 -8.47 2.39
CA PHE A 97 -11.94 -9.17 3.00
C PHE A 97 -12.28 -10.65 3.21
N ASP A 98 -13.46 -10.94 3.76
CA ASP A 98 -13.93 -12.30 4.06
C ASP A 98 -14.09 -13.14 2.79
N LYS A 99 -14.61 -12.56 1.71
CA LYS A 99 -14.78 -13.22 0.41
C LYS A 99 -13.47 -13.62 -0.29
N GLN A 100 -12.29 -13.12 0.16
CA GLN A 100 -11.05 -13.38 -0.56
C GLN A 100 -10.61 -14.84 -0.41
N VAL A 101 -10.31 -15.47 -1.52
CA VAL A 101 -9.58 -16.75 -1.60
C VAL A 101 -8.17 -16.46 -2.11
N ILE A 102 -7.17 -16.91 -1.37
CA ILE A 102 -5.78 -16.74 -1.76
C ILE A 102 -5.26 -18.06 -2.33
N THR A 103 -4.90 -18.02 -3.61
CA THR A 103 -4.33 -19.17 -4.33
C THR A 103 -2.84 -18.97 -4.56
N GLY A 104 -2.09 -20.05 -4.52
CA GLY A 104 -0.68 -20.10 -4.92
C GLY A 104 -0.50 -20.02 -6.44
N LYS A 105 0.74 -19.98 -6.89
CA LYS A 105 1.09 -20.00 -8.32
C LYS A 105 0.72 -21.32 -9.00
N ASP A 106 0.63 -22.38 -8.22
CA ASP A 106 0.19 -23.73 -8.61
C ASP A 106 -1.34 -23.90 -8.66
N GLY A 107 -2.11 -22.81 -8.45
CA GLY A 107 -3.56 -22.83 -8.43
C GLY A 107 -4.18 -23.37 -7.14
N GLN A 108 -3.38 -23.90 -6.21
CA GLN A 108 -3.91 -24.43 -4.94
C GLN A 108 -4.35 -23.32 -4.01
N VAL A 109 -5.46 -23.53 -3.29
CA VAL A 109 -5.94 -22.62 -2.26
C VAL A 109 -4.95 -22.62 -1.08
N ARG A 110 -4.44 -21.43 -0.75
CA ARG A 110 -3.51 -21.21 0.37
C ARG A 110 -4.22 -20.59 1.58
N SER A 111 -5.30 -19.89 1.37
CA SER A 111 -6.12 -19.30 2.42
C SER A 111 -7.58 -19.24 1.96
N CYS A 112 -8.43 -19.94 2.69
CA CYS A 112 -9.88 -19.93 2.50
C CYS A 112 -10.48 -18.59 2.93
N PRO A 113 -11.77 -18.33 2.62
CA PRO A 113 -12.52 -17.21 3.18
C PRO A 113 -12.35 -17.12 4.71
N THR A 114 -12.43 -15.92 5.23
CA THR A 114 -12.42 -15.62 6.67
C THR A 114 -13.83 -15.21 7.12
N ASN A 115 -13.99 -14.94 8.40
CA ASN A 115 -15.25 -14.42 8.97
C ASN A 115 -14.91 -13.29 9.96
N LEU A 116 -14.42 -12.13 9.45
CA LEU A 116 -14.20 -10.95 10.27
C LEU A 116 -15.53 -10.36 10.73
N VAL A 117 -16.53 -10.34 9.83
CA VAL A 117 -17.86 -9.81 10.10
C VAL A 117 -18.52 -10.51 11.29
N GLY A 118 -18.35 -11.83 11.44
CA GLY A 118 -18.81 -12.60 12.59
C GLY A 118 -17.81 -12.67 13.75
N GLY A 119 -16.76 -11.86 13.74
CA GLY A 119 -15.75 -11.82 14.80
C GLY A 119 -15.94 -10.65 15.78
N LYS A 120 -15.30 -10.72 16.94
CA LYS A 120 -15.15 -9.57 17.84
C LYS A 120 -14.17 -8.59 17.25
N TYR A 121 -14.55 -7.32 17.09
CA TYR A 121 -13.65 -6.27 16.65
C TYR A 121 -14.03 -4.91 17.21
N SER A 122 -13.05 -4.00 17.25
CA SER A 122 -13.23 -2.58 17.51
C SER A 122 -12.53 -1.78 16.42
N VAL A 123 -13.21 -0.75 15.89
CA VAL A 123 -12.77 0.08 14.77
C VAL A 123 -12.73 1.54 15.20
N TRP A 124 -11.62 2.20 14.90
CA TRP A 124 -11.34 3.56 15.31
C TRP A 124 -10.83 4.39 14.14
N LEU A 125 -11.32 5.62 14.04
CA LEU A 125 -10.87 6.63 13.09
C LEU A 125 -9.75 7.46 13.70
N HIS A 126 -8.62 7.50 13.02
CA HIS A 126 -7.49 8.36 13.37
C HIS A 126 -7.37 9.51 12.36
N THR A 127 -7.32 10.73 12.87
CA THR A 127 -7.10 11.96 12.06
C THR A 127 -5.80 12.67 12.45
N GLU A 128 -4.99 12.07 13.33
CA GLU A 128 -3.75 12.63 13.88
C GLU A 128 -2.50 12.43 13.02
N SER A 129 -2.62 11.79 11.86
CA SER A 129 -1.45 11.49 11.02
C SER A 129 -0.72 12.76 10.57
N LYS A 130 0.57 12.67 10.30
CA LYS A 130 1.44 13.79 9.92
C LYS A 130 0.95 14.59 8.69
N GLY A 131 0.05 14.03 7.90
CA GLY A 131 -0.63 14.68 6.77
C GLY A 131 -2.12 14.89 7.02
N GLU A 132 -2.59 14.73 8.25
CA GLU A 132 -4.01 14.80 8.63
C GLU A 132 -4.93 13.92 7.76
N VAL A 133 -4.38 12.82 7.23
CA VAL A 133 -5.13 11.86 6.40
C VAL A 133 -5.96 10.95 7.31
N PRO A 134 -7.30 11.04 7.25
CA PRO A 134 -8.16 10.17 8.04
C PRO A 134 -7.99 8.69 7.60
N HIS A 135 -7.90 7.80 8.58
CA HIS A 135 -7.76 6.37 8.32
C HIS A 135 -8.32 5.53 9.47
N LEU A 136 -8.82 4.36 9.15
CA LEU A 136 -9.33 3.43 10.14
C LEU A 136 -8.22 2.51 10.64
N HIS A 137 -8.23 2.29 11.95
CA HIS A 137 -7.54 1.19 12.61
C HIS A 137 -8.57 0.22 13.19
N ALA A 138 -8.34 -1.07 13.04
CA ALA A 138 -9.17 -2.08 13.66
C ALA A 138 -8.32 -3.17 14.32
N ALA A 139 -8.77 -3.58 15.51
CA ALA A 139 -8.32 -4.80 16.17
C ALA A 139 -9.44 -5.83 16.06
N VAL A 140 -9.14 -6.98 15.47
CA VAL A 140 -10.09 -8.07 15.26
C VAL A 140 -9.59 -9.33 15.96
N CYS A 141 -10.43 -9.99 16.73
CA CYS A 141 -10.10 -11.28 17.34
C CYS A 141 -9.81 -12.33 16.25
N ARG A 142 -8.78 -13.16 16.47
CA ARG A 142 -8.46 -14.26 15.54
C ARG A 142 -9.52 -15.34 15.48
N LEU A 143 -10.35 -15.48 16.51
CA LEU A 143 -11.51 -16.37 16.50
C LEU A 143 -12.76 -15.61 16.11
N ASP A 144 -13.56 -16.21 15.24
CA ASP A 144 -14.91 -15.76 14.94
C ASP A 144 -15.90 -16.19 16.05
N GLU A 145 -17.16 -15.81 15.88
CA GLU A 145 -18.26 -16.17 16.82
C GLU A 145 -18.47 -17.68 16.97
N ASN A 146 -18.06 -18.48 15.97
CA ASN A 146 -18.19 -19.93 15.94
C ASN A 146 -16.94 -20.64 16.47
N GLY A 147 -15.92 -19.89 16.93
CA GLY A 147 -14.66 -20.43 17.42
C GLY A 147 -13.69 -20.87 16.30
N ASN A 148 -13.93 -20.52 15.04
CA ASN A 148 -13.04 -20.81 13.95
C ASN A 148 -11.91 -19.79 13.88
N ILE A 149 -10.70 -20.26 13.52
CA ILE A 149 -9.54 -19.38 13.36
C ILE A 149 -9.58 -18.71 11.99
N ASN A 150 -9.62 -17.40 11.97
CA ASN A 150 -9.35 -16.62 10.77
C ASN A 150 -7.89 -16.80 10.31
N ASN A 151 -7.69 -17.40 9.14
CA ASN A 151 -6.38 -17.73 8.62
C ASN A 151 -5.57 -16.46 8.29
N ASP A 152 -4.34 -16.36 8.82
CA ASP A 152 -3.44 -15.21 8.60
C ASP A 152 -2.43 -15.41 7.45
N HIS A 153 -2.48 -16.55 6.76
CA HIS A 153 -1.60 -16.77 5.61
C HIS A 153 -1.88 -15.75 4.50
N ASN A 154 -0.85 -15.01 4.10
CA ASN A 154 -0.97 -13.92 3.13
C ASN A 154 -2.06 -12.88 3.44
N ILE A 155 -2.32 -12.62 4.72
CA ILE A 155 -3.38 -11.73 5.17
C ILE A 155 -3.21 -10.29 4.62
N HIS A 156 -1.97 -9.84 4.43
CA HIS A 156 -1.68 -8.55 3.79
C HIS A 156 -2.19 -8.48 2.34
N LEU A 157 -2.08 -9.58 1.59
CA LEU A 157 -2.59 -9.65 0.22
C LEU A 157 -4.11 -9.66 0.18
N ARG A 158 -4.74 -10.32 1.17
CA ARG A 158 -6.19 -10.31 1.37
C ARG A 158 -6.70 -8.87 1.57
N ALA A 159 -6.06 -8.12 2.48
CA ALA A 159 -6.41 -6.72 2.75
C ALA A 159 -6.27 -5.84 1.50
N GLN A 160 -5.17 -5.98 0.75
CA GLN A 160 -4.96 -5.21 -0.48
C GLN A 160 -6.03 -5.50 -1.54
N ARG A 161 -6.40 -6.77 -1.73
CA ARG A 161 -7.44 -7.16 -2.69
C ARG A 161 -8.82 -6.67 -2.27
N ALA A 162 -9.16 -6.77 -0.98
CA ALA A 162 -10.41 -6.23 -0.45
C ALA A 162 -10.50 -4.72 -0.68
N ALA A 163 -9.46 -3.97 -0.31
CA ALA A 163 -9.39 -2.53 -0.54
C ALA A 163 -9.55 -2.15 -2.02
N GLU A 164 -8.93 -2.91 -2.92
CA GLU A 164 -9.06 -2.67 -4.36
C GLU A 164 -10.49 -2.91 -4.85
N ARG A 165 -11.16 -3.96 -4.35
CA ARG A 165 -12.56 -4.27 -4.71
C ARG A 165 -13.52 -3.21 -4.23
N VAL A 166 -13.39 -2.76 -2.96
CA VAL A 166 -14.21 -1.67 -2.43
C VAL A 166 -13.99 -0.38 -3.22
N ALA A 167 -12.72 -0.03 -3.52
CA ALA A 167 -12.44 1.14 -4.34
C ALA A 167 -13.12 1.06 -5.72
N LYS A 168 -13.08 -0.10 -6.38
CA LYS A 168 -13.77 -0.32 -7.65
C LYS A 168 -15.29 -0.20 -7.54
N LYS A 169 -15.89 -0.79 -6.50
CA LYS A 169 -17.35 -0.70 -6.26
C LYS A 169 -17.81 0.75 -6.08
N ARG A 170 -17.01 1.54 -5.36
CA ARG A 170 -17.28 2.96 -5.09
C ARG A 170 -16.88 3.89 -6.25
N GLY A 171 -16.36 3.36 -7.37
CA GLY A 171 -15.87 4.17 -8.49
C GLY A 171 -14.59 4.97 -8.19
N TRP A 172 -13.85 4.62 -7.13
CA TRP A 172 -12.63 5.30 -6.72
C TRP A 172 -11.44 4.84 -7.55
N THR A 173 -10.48 5.73 -7.75
CA THR A 173 -9.20 5.37 -8.38
C THR A 173 -8.45 4.38 -7.48
N THR A 174 -8.09 3.22 -8.02
CA THR A 174 -7.37 2.19 -7.26
C THR A 174 -5.88 2.53 -7.15
N ALA A 175 -5.22 2.00 -6.10
CA ALA A 175 -3.78 2.12 -5.95
C ALA A 175 -3.01 1.55 -7.16
N ALA A 176 -3.51 0.47 -7.77
CA ALA A 176 -2.94 -0.11 -8.98
C ALA A 176 -3.05 0.84 -10.18
N GLN A 177 -4.18 1.53 -10.36
CA GLN A 177 -4.35 2.51 -11.43
C GLN A 177 -3.41 3.71 -11.26
N ILE A 178 -3.28 4.25 -10.04
CA ILE A 178 -2.33 5.34 -9.73
C ILE A 178 -0.90 4.89 -10.05
N ARG A 179 -0.52 3.71 -9.57
CA ARG A 179 0.79 3.14 -9.83
C ARG A 179 1.08 3.00 -11.33
N ASN A 180 0.13 2.44 -12.09
CA ASN A 180 0.29 2.23 -13.54
C ASN A 180 0.37 3.55 -14.30
N ARG A 181 -0.35 4.58 -13.88
CA ARG A 181 -0.25 5.94 -14.45
C ARG A 181 1.14 6.54 -14.28
N ASN A 182 1.82 6.24 -13.18
CA ASN A 182 3.13 6.81 -12.86
C ASN A 182 4.30 6.04 -13.52
N ILE A 183 4.13 4.77 -13.90
CA ILE A 183 5.19 3.96 -14.53
C ILE A 183 5.83 4.65 -15.75
N PRO A 184 5.10 5.28 -16.69
CA PRO A 184 5.72 5.97 -17.82
C PRO A 184 6.65 7.12 -17.41
N GLN A 185 6.32 7.86 -16.35
CA GLN A 185 7.20 8.90 -15.82
C GLN A 185 8.47 8.31 -15.22
N VAL A 186 8.33 7.29 -14.37
CA VAL A 186 9.48 6.60 -13.77
C VAL A 186 10.42 6.03 -14.86
N ASN A 187 9.85 5.49 -15.93
CA ASN A 187 10.61 5.00 -17.08
C ASN A 187 11.37 6.14 -17.78
N ARG A 188 10.71 7.29 -18.02
CA ARG A 188 11.39 8.46 -18.60
C ARG A 188 12.55 8.91 -17.73
N ASP A 189 12.34 9.07 -16.44
CA ASP A 189 13.37 9.50 -15.51
C ASP A 189 14.58 8.56 -15.50
N CYS A 190 14.35 7.25 -15.50
CA CYS A 190 15.41 6.24 -15.59
C CYS A 190 16.19 6.35 -16.91
N MET A 191 15.49 6.53 -18.03
CA MET A 191 16.11 6.63 -19.35
C MET A 191 16.86 7.97 -19.54
N GLU A 192 16.36 9.08 -18.99
CA GLU A 192 17.03 10.37 -19.00
C GLU A 192 18.33 10.32 -18.23
N VAL A 193 18.32 9.68 -17.03
CA VAL A 193 19.54 9.48 -16.25
C VAL A 193 20.56 8.67 -17.06
N LEU A 194 20.16 7.54 -17.66
CA LEU A 194 21.07 6.74 -18.48
C LEU A 194 21.65 7.53 -19.66
N LYS A 195 20.85 8.38 -20.31
CA LYS A 195 21.30 9.21 -21.43
C LYS A 195 22.28 10.30 -21.01
N ALA A 196 22.10 10.84 -19.80
CA ALA A 196 22.95 11.93 -19.30
C ALA A 196 24.30 11.44 -18.75
N MET A 197 24.47 10.16 -18.48
CA MET A 197 25.72 9.59 -17.93
C MET A 197 26.79 9.47 -19.00
N PRO A 198 27.99 10.07 -18.80
CA PRO A 198 29.09 10.00 -19.78
C PRO A 198 29.73 8.61 -19.85
N SER A 199 29.67 7.85 -18.77
CA SER A 199 30.16 6.47 -18.67
C SER A 199 29.20 5.65 -17.81
N TRP A 200 29.16 4.33 -18.02
CA TRP A 200 28.32 3.47 -17.20
C TRP A 200 28.93 3.26 -15.82
N SER A 201 28.13 3.58 -14.77
CA SER A 201 28.41 3.26 -13.38
C SER A 201 27.08 3.05 -12.63
N TRP A 202 27.00 1.96 -11.85
CA TRP A 202 25.83 1.73 -11.01
C TRP A 202 25.65 2.84 -9.97
N ASP A 203 26.71 3.24 -9.30
CA ASP A 203 26.66 4.25 -8.25
C ASP A 203 26.25 5.62 -8.78
N GLU A 204 26.76 6.00 -9.96
CA GLU A 204 26.32 7.23 -10.63
C GLU A 204 24.85 7.19 -11.01
N TYR A 205 24.38 6.09 -11.59
CA TYR A 205 22.97 5.87 -11.93
C TYR A 205 22.07 5.96 -10.68
N LYS A 206 22.45 5.26 -9.61
CA LYS A 206 21.73 5.28 -8.33
C LYS A 206 21.66 6.69 -7.76
N ASN A 207 22.79 7.39 -7.68
CA ASN A 207 22.86 8.74 -7.12
C ASN A 207 22.08 9.75 -7.96
N ALA A 208 22.07 9.61 -9.28
CA ALA A 208 21.27 10.46 -10.16
C ALA A 208 19.74 10.25 -9.95
N LEU A 209 19.30 9.00 -9.75
CA LEU A 209 17.91 8.72 -9.39
C LEU A 209 17.53 9.27 -8.01
N ILE A 210 18.45 9.21 -7.05
CA ILE A 210 18.23 9.82 -5.72
C ILE A 210 18.08 11.34 -5.86
N ARG A 211 18.89 12.00 -6.69
CA ARG A 211 18.75 13.46 -6.98
C ARG A 211 17.41 13.80 -7.66
N LYS A 212 16.83 12.86 -8.41
CA LYS A 212 15.46 12.99 -8.98
C LYS A 212 14.33 12.73 -7.95
N GLY A 213 14.66 12.46 -6.69
CA GLY A 213 13.68 12.27 -5.60
C GLY A 213 13.26 10.82 -5.36
N TYR A 214 13.92 9.85 -5.97
CA TYR A 214 13.66 8.44 -5.71
C TYR A 214 14.49 7.92 -4.53
N THR A 215 13.93 6.99 -3.75
CA THR A 215 14.72 6.13 -2.86
C THR A 215 15.04 4.84 -3.60
N VAL A 216 16.29 4.43 -3.64
CA VAL A 216 16.75 3.21 -4.33
C VAL A 216 16.96 2.10 -3.31
N HIS A 217 16.21 1.00 -3.46
CA HIS A 217 16.37 -0.21 -2.66
C HIS A 217 17.10 -1.27 -3.49
N GLU A 218 18.33 -1.57 -3.11
CA GLU A 218 19.15 -2.59 -3.70
C GLU A 218 18.78 -3.98 -3.17
N ARG A 219 18.90 -4.98 -4.01
CA ARG A 219 18.77 -6.38 -3.62
C ARG A 219 20.03 -7.13 -4.03
N GLU A 220 20.83 -7.46 -3.06
CA GLU A 220 22.04 -8.24 -3.20
C GLU A 220 21.81 -9.72 -2.90
N ASP A 221 22.68 -10.57 -3.42
CA ASP A 221 22.75 -11.96 -3.03
C ASP A 221 23.65 -12.15 -1.79
N LYS A 222 23.78 -13.40 -1.33
CA LYS A 222 24.62 -13.76 -0.16
C LYS A 222 26.11 -13.40 -0.33
N LYS A 223 26.55 -13.09 -1.55
CA LYS A 223 27.94 -12.71 -1.86
C LYS A 223 28.11 -11.20 -2.06
N GLY A 224 27.09 -10.39 -1.75
CA GLY A 224 27.09 -8.93 -1.95
C GLY A 224 26.96 -8.51 -3.41
N ILE A 225 26.56 -9.41 -4.32
CA ILE A 225 26.39 -9.08 -5.72
C ILE A 225 24.99 -8.50 -5.94
N LEU A 226 24.90 -7.31 -6.53
CA LEU A 226 23.65 -6.67 -6.89
C LEU A 226 22.88 -7.49 -7.91
N ARG A 227 21.70 -7.99 -7.53
CA ARG A 227 20.80 -8.83 -8.36
C ARG A 227 19.54 -8.10 -8.81
N GLY A 228 19.25 -6.97 -8.23
CA GLY A 228 18.07 -6.21 -8.58
C GLY A 228 17.96 -4.91 -7.80
N TYR A 229 17.05 -4.05 -8.20
CA TYR A 229 16.70 -2.87 -7.43
C TYR A 229 15.20 -2.55 -7.57
N ALA A 230 14.74 -1.69 -6.70
CA ALA A 230 13.42 -1.08 -6.78
C ALA A 230 13.53 0.39 -6.45
N LEU A 231 12.76 1.21 -7.14
CA LEU A 231 12.60 2.63 -6.87
C LEU A 231 11.39 2.85 -5.99
N MET A 232 11.50 3.73 -5.01
CA MET A 232 10.38 4.25 -4.25
C MET A 232 10.17 5.70 -4.64
N ASN A 233 8.92 6.05 -4.98
CA ASN A 233 8.48 7.43 -5.07
C ASN A 233 7.38 7.61 -4.02
N GLY A 234 7.68 8.31 -2.94
CA GLY A 234 6.87 8.25 -1.74
C GLY A 234 6.75 6.79 -1.27
N ASN A 235 5.51 6.29 -1.12
CA ASN A 235 5.27 4.90 -0.70
C ASN A 235 5.07 3.91 -1.87
N THR A 236 5.12 4.38 -3.10
CA THR A 236 4.90 3.51 -4.25
C THR A 236 6.22 2.87 -4.67
N LYS A 237 6.23 1.53 -4.72
CA LYS A 237 7.38 0.73 -5.12
C LYS A 237 7.30 0.33 -6.58
N TYR A 238 8.36 0.58 -7.34
CA TYR A 238 8.53 0.18 -8.73
C TYR A 238 9.74 -0.75 -8.84
N LYS A 239 9.50 -2.02 -9.15
CA LYS A 239 10.60 -2.98 -9.34
C LYS A 239 11.24 -2.78 -10.72
N ALA A 240 12.55 -2.88 -10.81
CA ALA A 240 13.29 -2.78 -12.07
C ALA A 240 12.75 -3.73 -13.17
N SER A 241 12.23 -4.90 -12.78
CA SER A 241 11.63 -5.87 -13.71
C SER A 241 10.29 -5.43 -14.32
N GLU A 242 9.68 -4.38 -13.78
CA GLU A 242 8.41 -3.82 -14.23
C GLU A 242 8.61 -2.52 -15.02
N LEU A 243 9.86 -2.02 -15.04
CA LEU A 243 10.24 -0.79 -15.70
C LEU A 243 10.90 -1.06 -17.05
N GLY A 244 10.79 -0.06 -17.93
CA GLY A 244 11.40 -0.07 -19.25
C GLY A 244 10.71 -0.98 -20.25
N ILE A 245 11.14 -0.90 -21.51
CA ILE A 245 10.66 -1.74 -22.61
C ILE A 245 11.46 -3.05 -22.61
N GLY A 246 10.78 -4.17 -22.61
CA GLY A 246 11.46 -5.48 -22.57
C GLY A 246 12.34 -5.70 -21.35
N ARG A 247 12.02 -5.04 -20.24
CA ARG A 247 12.78 -5.10 -18.99
C ARG A 247 14.23 -4.61 -19.12
N ASN A 248 14.49 -3.65 -20.00
CA ASN A 248 15.83 -3.12 -20.26
C ASN A 248 16.43 -2.36 -19.08
N LEU A 249 15.63 -2.01 -18.07
CA LEU A 249 16.08 -1.37 -16.82
C LEU A 249 16.42 -2.36 -15.70
N MET A 250 16.40 -3.68 -15.97
CA MET A 250 16.95 -4.65 -15.01
C MET A 250 18.47 -4.49 -14.86
N VAL A 251 19.01 -4.72 -13.66
CA VAL A 251 20.46 -4.61 -13.36
C VAL A 251 21.34 -5.28 -14.41
N SER A 252 20.99 -6.50 -14.80
CA SER A 252 21.75 -7.26 -15.80
C SER A 252 21.70 -6.69 -17.22
N LYS A 253 20.79 -5.75 -17.49
CA LYS A 253 20.59 -5.15 -18.82
C LYS A 253 20.97 -3.68 -18.90
N LEU A 254 21.16 -3.02 -17.75
CA LEU A 254 21.46 -1.59 -17.69
C LEU A 254 22.72 -1.20 -18.46
N PRO A 255 23.87 -1.94 -18.36
CA PRO A 255 25.07 -1.60 -19.14
C PRO A 255 24.79 -1.61 -20.66
N ALA A 256 24.18 -2.68 -21.15
CA ALA A 256 23.84 -2.80 -22.58
C ALA A 256 22.76 -1.78 -23.02
N THR A 257 21.89 -1.36 -22.12
CA THR A 257 20.92 -0.29 -22.40
C THR A 257 21.64 1.06 -22.52
N TRP A 258 22.58 1.34 -21.61
CA TRP A 258 23.41 2.54 -21.66
C TRP A 258 24.24 2.58 -22.96
N GLU A 259 24.91 1.49 -23.34
CA GLU A 259 25.67 1.39 -24.59
C GLU A 259 24.80 1.68 -25.82
N LYS A 260 23.60 1.11 -25.89
CA LYS A 260 22.66 1.37 -26.99
C LYS A 260 22.26 2.83 -27.10
N LEU A 261 22.18 3.56 -25.98
CA LEU A 261 21.82 4.97 -25.96
C LEU A 261 22.95 5.88 -26.45
N HIS A 262 24.21 5.46 -26.31
CA HIS A 262 25.40 6.27 -26.62
C HIS A 262 26.12 5.84 -27.90
N HIS A 263 25.92 4.60 -28.35
CA HIS A 263 26.58 4.06 -29.54
C HIS A 263 25.59 3.72 -30.67
N GLN A 264 24.40 4.36 -30.73
CA GLN A 264 23.58 4.26 -31.93
C GLN A 264 24.32 4.99 -33.06
N PRO A 265 24.67 4.31 -34.18
CA PRO A 265 25.16 5.00 -35.35
C PRO A 265 24.07 5.98 -35.80
N ALA A 266 24.46 7.20 -36.14
CA ALA A 266 23.55 8.20 -36.69
C ALA A 266 22.87 7.58 -37.91
N THR A 267 21.65 7.13 -37.73
CA THR A 267 20.85 6.59 -38.85
C THR A 267 20.60 7.75 -39.79
N ALA A 268 21.14 7.62 -40.98
CA ALA A 268 20.95 8.55 -42.08
C ALA A 268 19.49 8.98 -42.17
N ILE A 269 19.28 10.28 -42.08
CA ILE A 269 17.99 10.94 -42.34
C ILE A 269 17.57 10.54 -43.74
N ARG A 270 16.71 9.55 -43.90
CA ARG A 270 15.97 9.35 -45.16
C ARG A 270 14.96 10.48 -45.24
N ASN A 271 15.26 11.43 -46.10
CA ASN A 271 14.32 12.43 -46.52
C ASN A 271 13.13 11.75 -47.22
N ASN A 272 12.09 11.50 -46.47
CA ASN A 272 10.77 11.21 -47.02
C ASN A 272 9.96 12.51 -46.97
N THR A 273 9.76 13.08 -48.11
CA THR A 273 8.82 14.19 -48.39
C THR A 273 7.43 13.86 -47.83
N PRO A 274 6.80 14.74 -47.06
CA PRO A 274 5.48 14.45 -46.52
C PRO A 274 4.41 14.57 -47.60
N GLN A 275 3.73 13.49 -47.93
CA GLN A 275 2.43 13.58 -48.57
C GLN A 275 1.40 14.07 -47.54
N ALA A 276 0.62 15.05 -47.98
CA ALA A 276 -0.44 15.68 -47.19
C ALA A 276 -1.46 14.65 -46.67
N VAL A 277 -1.65 14.61 -45.37
CA VAL A 277 -2.78 13.95 -44.71
C VAL A 277 -3.60 15.03 -44.03
N GLN A 278 -4.88 15.08 -44.41
CA GLN A 278 -5.90 16.00 -43.97
C GLN A 278 -6.04 16.03 -42.43
N GLN A 279 -6.12 17.26 -41.92
CA GLN A 279 -6.38 17.57 -40.52
C GLN A 279 -7.80 17.14 -40.13
N ALA A 280 -7.91 16.18 -39.21
CA ALA A 280 -9.08 16.01 -38.37
C ALA A 280 -8.86 16.79 -37.07
N ALA A 281 -9.75 17.70 -36.76
CA ALA A 281 -9.71 18.57 -35.59
C ALA A 281 -9.85 17.72 -34.31
N ILE A 282 -8.78 17.64 -33.52
CA ILE A 282 -8.81 17.08 -32.16
C ILE A 282 -9.01 18.27 -31.22
N HIS A 283 -10.14 18.28 -30.52
CA HIS A 283 -10.38 19.21 -29.43
C HIS A 283 -9.32 19.01 -28.34
N LYS A 284 -8.48 20.02 -28.14
CA LYS A 284 -7.54 20.09 -27.01
C LYS A 284 -8.33 20.29 -25.74
N ILE A 285 -8.45 19.22 -24.94
CA ILE A 285 -8.78 19.33 -23.53
C ILE A 285 -7.48 19.74 -22.83
N ALA A 286 -7.47 20.91 -22.18
CA ALA A 286 -6.33 21.38 -21.40
C ALA A 286 -6.00 20.39 -20.27
N PRO A 287 -4.74 20.08 -20.04
CA PRO A 287 -4.37 19.22 -18.91
C PRO A 287 -4.69 19.94 -17.61
N ILE A 288 -5.45 19.29 -16.74
CA ILE A 288 -5.68 19.75 -15.37
C ILE A 288 -4.36 19.57 -14.61
N ASP A 289 -3.83 20.69 -14.11
CA ASP A 289 -2.60 20.68 -13.29
C ASP A 289 -2.91 20.18 -11.88
N TYR A 290 -2.60 18.93 -11.61
CA TYR A 290 -2.75 18.28 -10.30
C TYR A 290 -1.55 18.48 -9.37
N THR A 291 -0.56 19.28 -9.74
CA THR A 291 0.70 19.44 -8.97
C THR A 291 0.44 20.04 -7.58
N GLN A 292 -0.59 20.84 -7.41
CA GLN A 292 -0.95 21.44 -6.11
C GLN A 292 -1.49 20.42 -5.09
N TYR A 293 -2.04 19.30 -5.54
CA TYR A 293 -2.62 18.27 -4.65
C TYR A 293 -1.66 17.15 -4.28
N LEU A 294 -0.53 17.02 -4.99
CA LEU A 294 0.44 15.93 -4.78
C LEU A 294 1.49 16.23 -3.69
N THR A 295 1.62 17.48 -3.26
CA THR A 295 2.63 17.89 -2.27
C THR A 295 2.22 17.65 -0.81
N SER A 296 0.95 17.35 -0.52
CA SER A 296 0.44 17.19 0.85
C SER A 296 0.32 15.75 1.34
N VAL A 297 0.48 14.73 0.49
CA VAL A 297 0.32 13.33 0.90
C VAL A 297 1.68 12.71 1.26
N SER A 298 2.22 13.11 2.41
CA SER A 298 3.39 12.46 3.00
C SER A 298 2.96 11.20 3.76
N TYR A 299 3.06 10.05 3.11
CA TYR A 299 2.78 8.71 3.66
C TYR A 299 3.85 8.22 4.67
N THR A 300 4.53 9.11 5.38
CA THR A 300 5.61 8.75 6.30
C THR A 300 5.13 8.04 7.56
N HIS A 301 3.84 8.14 7.92
CA HIS A 301 3.33 7.57 9.16
C HIS A 301 3.33 6.03 9.21
N LEU A 302 3.26 5.38 8.06
CA LEU A 302 3.21 3.91 8.00
C LEU A 302 4.56 3.21 8.29
N ARG A 303 5.68 3.96 8.32
CA ARG A 303 7.01 3.41 8.64
C ARG A 303 7.41 3.54 10.11
N ALA A 304 6.84 4.51 10.84
CA ALA A 304 7.24 4.78 12.22
C ALA A 304 6.90 3.63 13.21
N HIS A 305 6.08 2.68 12.80
CA HIS A 305 5.64 1.58 13.66
C HIS A 305 6.44 0.29 13.53
N GLU A 306 7.34 0.17 12.55
CA GLU A 306 8.16 -1.05 12.42
C GLU A 306 9.42 -1.02 13.31
N THR A 307 9.86 0.16 13.77
CA THR A 307 11.10 0.31 14.55
C THR A 307 10.92 0.47 16.06
N GLY A 308 9.70 0.64 16.56
CA GLY A 308 9.40 0.87 17.98
C GLY A 308 9.05 -0.37 18.81
N ALA A 309 9.12 -1.58 18.26
CA ALA A 309 8.64 -2.79 18.93
C ALA A 309 9.75 -3.69 19.48
N TYR A 310 10.99 -3.20 19.60
CA TYR A 310 12.09 -3.92 20.23
C TYR A 310 12.74 -3.03 21.29
N LEU A 311 12.14 -2.92 22.44
CA LEU A 311 12.73 -2.76 23.77
C LEU A 311 11.72 -3.25 24.81
#